data_7b9f04a85284a590bb9ba1705040f973
#
_entry.id   7b9f04a85284a590bb9ba1705040f973
#
_cell.length_a   1.000
_cell.length_b   1.000
_cell.length_c   1.000
_cell.angle_alpha   90.00
_cell.angle_beta   90.00
_cell.angle_gamma   90.00
#
_symmetry.space_group_name_H-M   'P 1'
#
loop_
_entity.id
_entity.type
_entity.pdbx_description
1 polymer ?
#
loop_
_entity_poly.entity_id
_entity_poly.type
_entity_poly.pdbx_seq_one_letter_code
_entity_poly.pdbx_strand_id
1 'polypeptide(L)'
;MIDESVKGDFFGPMVIAAYQVPPAHFKGLVNLGVRDSKKISSDRKITEIAQKLLEKTPKHCEILVLRPDRYNEMVKKFGSVNRLLAWAHATVLENLLERFPDTPRALADQFGPEHQILSALKERGKKIQLEQRHKAESDPAVAAASILARHRFVQELADLSDQYQCELPRGATHVRDSAEKLVQRDGPEVLTKLAKTHFRTTRQVLEACGFDPALLGTPEPKDSSHWKKKK
;
A
#
# COMPACT_ATOMS: atom_id res chain seq x y z
N MET A 1 0.37 -13.76 -7.33
CA MET A 1 0.25 -12.41 -7.91
C MET A 1 0.25 -11.41 -6.79
N ILE A 2 0.84 -10.21 -6.99
CA ILE A 2 1.09 -9.26 -5.92
C ILE A 2 0.65 -7.88 -6.37
N ASP A 3 0.00 -7.12 -5.44
CA ASP A 3 -0.32 -5.71 -5.64
C ASP A 3 -0.31 -4.98 -4.29
N GLU A 4 -0.18 -3.65 -4.34
CA GLU A 4 -0.31 -2.78 -3.18
C GLU A 4 -1.54 -1.89 -3.26
N SER A 5 -2.06 -1.49 -2.11
CA SER A 5 -3.04 -0.43 -1.99
C SER A 5 -2.45 0.76 -1.26
N VAL A 6 -2.80 1.96 -1.77
CA VAL A 6 -2.66 3.23 -1.07
C VAL A 6 -1.24 3.77 -0.89
N LYS A 7 -0.38 3.57 -1.88
CA LYS A 7 0.87 4.32 -1.99
C LYS A 7 0.64 5.85 -1.98
N GLY A 8 -0.50 6.29 -2.52
CA GLY A 8 -0.87 7.71 -2.67
C GLY A 8 -1.76 8.30 -1.59
N ASP A 9 -2.19 7.55 -0.58
CA ASP A 9 -3.02 8.08 0.50
C ASP A 9 -2.17 8.59 1.66
N PHE A 10 -2.52 9.77 2.16
CA PHE A 10 -1.83 10.42 3.28
C PHE A 10 -2.08 9.68 4.59
N PHE A 11 -3.36 9.47 4.94
CA PHE A 11 -3.75 8.74 6.14
C PHE A 11 -3.74 7.23 5.93
N GLY A 12 -3.62 6.51 7.04
CA GLY A 12 -3.74 5.06 7.10
C GLY A 12 -2.48 4.30 6.69
N PRO A 13 -2.55 2.96 6.74
CA PRO A 13 -1.41 2.09 6.53
C PRO A 13 -0.98 2.01 5.06
N MET A 14 0.17 1.40 4.82
CA MET A 14 0.51 0.78 3.54
C MET A 14 0.12 -0.70 3.62
N VAL A 15 -0.62 -1.18 2.63
CA VAL A 15 -1.06 -2.57 2.57
C VAL A 15 -0.59 -3.21 1.27
N ILE A 16 0.09 -4.34 1.39
CA ILE A 16 0.51 -5.18 0.28
C ILE A 16 -0.19 -6.53 0.43
N ALA A 17 -0.75 -7.04 -0.68
CA ALA A 17 -1.33 -8.37 -0.70
C ALA A 17 -0.74 -9.22 -1.82
N ALA A 18 -0.63 -10.51 -1.54
CA ALA A 18 -0.33 -11.53 -2.54
C ALA A 18 -1.47 -12.56 -2.59
N TYR A 19 -1.80 -13.00 -3.78
CA TYR A 19 -2.82 -14.01 -4.03
C TYR A 19 -2.31 -15.10 -4.96
N GLN A 20 -2.30 -16.34 -4.49
CA GLN A 20 -2.01 -17.52 -5.31
C GLN A 20 -3.32 -18.06 -5.86
N VAL A 21 -3.46 -18.11 -7.18
CA VAL A 21 -4.68 -18.60 -7.83
C VAL A 21 -4.65 -20.12 -7.89
N PRO A 22 -5.58 -20.81 -7.22
CA PRO A 22 -5.75 -22.25 -7.46
C PRO A 22 -6.16 -22.49 -8.91
N PRO A 23 -5.58 -23.45 -9.64
CA PRO A 23 -5.89 -23.69 -11.05
C PRO A 23 -7.39 -23.83 -11.33
N ALA A 24 -8.13 -24.51 -10.46
CA ALA A 24 -9.57 -24.70 -10.58
C ALA A 24 -10.39 -23.40 -10.39
N HIS A 25 -9.84 -22.37 -9.75
CA HIS A 25 -10.56 -21.14 -9.39
C HIS A 25 -10.30 -19.97 -10.35
N PHE A 26 -9.39 -20.10 -11.31
CA PHE A 26 -9.04 -19.00 -12.21
C PHE A 26 -10.26 -18.45 -12.96
N LYS A 27 -11.08 -19.32 -13.56
CA LYS A 27 -12.35 -18.91 -14.21
C LYS A 27 -13.37 -18.37 -13.21
N GLY A 28 -13.32 -18.82 -11.96
CA GLY A 28 -14.23 -18.39 -10.91
C GLY A 28 -13.98 -16.97 -10.41
N LEU A 29 -12.75 -16.44 -10.55
CA LEU A 29 -12.43 -15.07 -10.12
C LEU A 29 -13.28 -14.03 -10.86
N VAL A 30 -13.42 -14.18 -12.17
CA VAL A 30 -14.25 -13.28 -12.99
C VAL A 30 -15.70 -13.34 -12.56
N ASN A 31 -16.23 -14.55 -12.29
CA ASN A 31 -17.61 -14.75 -11.82
C ASN A 31 -17.85 -14.16 -10.43
N LEU A 32 -16.81 -14.05 -9.59
CA LEU A 32 -16.87 -13.36 -8.30
C LEU A 32 -16.88 -11.82 -8.44
N GLY A 33 -16.72 -11.31 -9.67
CA GLY A 33 -16.63 -9.88 -9.95
C GLY A 33 -15.24 -9.29 -9.73
N VAL A 34 -14.22 -10.15 -9.65
CA VAL A 34 -12.81 -9.72 -9.57
C VAL A 34 -12.42 -9.00 -10.85
N ARG A 35 -12.03 -7.75 -10.70
CA ARG A 35 -11.56 -6.85 -11.75
C ARG A 35 -10.71 -5.76 -11.11
N ASP A 36 -10.05 -4.96 -11.92
CA ASP A 36 -9.29 -3.79 -11.46
C ASP A 36 -10.03 -3.04 -10.33
N SER A 37 -9.43 -3.01 -9.13
CA SER A 37 -10.07 -2.46 -7.93
C SER A 37 -10.39 -0.96 -8.06
N LYS A 38 -9.66 -0.23 -8.92
CA LYS A 38 -9.88 1.19 -9.21
C LYS A 38 -11.18 1.41 -9.99
N LYS A 39 -11.64 0.39 -10.74
CA LYS A 39 -12.94 0.40 -11.46
C LYS A 39 -14.13 -0.02 -10.60
N ILE A 40 -13.88 -0.42 -9.35
CA ILE A 40 -14.94 -0.73 -8.38
C ILE A 40 -15.12 0.50 -7.50
N SER A 41 -16.19 1.26 -7.73
CA SER A 41 -16.46 2.54 -7.06
C SER A 41 -16.86 2.40 -5.59
N SER A 42 -17.45 1.26 -5.20
CA SER A 42 -18.01 1.02 -3.88
C SER A 42 -17.09 0.18 -3.00
N ASP A 43 -16.71 0.69 -1.84
CA ASP A 43 -15.94 -0.07 -0.84
C ASP A 43 -16.75 -1.26 -0.28
N ARG A 44 -18.06 -1.12 -0.19
CA ARG A 44 -18.95 -2.24 0.13
C ARG A 44 -18.77 -3.40 -0.86
N LYS A 45 -18.71 -3.10 -2.16
CA LYS A 45 -18.49 -4.11 -3.20
C LYS A 45 -17.09 -4.73 -3.11
N ILE A 46 -16.06 -3.93 -2.82
CA ILE A 46 -14.70 -4.41 -2.54
C ILE A 46 -14.71 -5.40 -1.37
N THR A 47 -15.39 -5.04 -0.28
CA THR A 47 -15.51 -5.88 0.92
C THR A 47 -16.22 -7.20 0.62
N GLU A 48 -17.35 -7.16 -0.11
CA GLU A 48 -18.10 -8.36 -0.50
C GLU A 48 -17.25 -9.33 -1.32
N ILE A 49 -16.47 -8.82 -2.28
CA ILE A 49 -15.59 -9.65 -3.12
C ILE A 49 -14.42 -10.20 -2.30
N ALA A 50 -13.78 -9.35 -1.49
CA ALA A 50 -12.65 -9.75 -0.65
C ALA A 50 -13.05 -10.84 0.35
N GLN A 51 -14.21 -10.72 1.02
CA GLN A 51 -14.72 -11.73 1.93
C GLN A 51 -14.94 -13.07 1.23
N LYS A 52 -15.54 -13.08 0.04
CA LYS A 52 -15.70 -14.30 -0.74
C LYS A 52 -14.38 -14.96 -1.14
N LEU A 53 -13.34 -14.15 -1.44
CA LEU A 53 -12.00 -14.68 -1.71
C LEU A 53 -11.38 -15.31 -0.46
N LEU A 54 -11.48 -14.62 0.68
CA LEU A 54 -10.94 -15.09 1.96
C LEU A 54 -11.66 -16.36 2.45
N GLU A 55 -12.97 -16.44 2.30
CA GLU A 55 -13.77 -17.62 2.68
C GLU A 55 -13.44 -18.84 1.80
N LYS A 56 -13.36 -18.65 0.47
CA LYS A 56 -13.14 -19.75 -0.47
C LYS A 56 -11.70 -20.24 -0.51
N THR A 57 -10.75 -19.34 -0.30
CA THR A 57 -9.31 -19.62 -0.48
C THR A 57 -8.45 -18.96 0.61
N PRO A 58 -8.71 -19.22 1.92
CA PRO A 58 -8.04 -18.50 3.02
C PRO A 58 -6.52 -18.68 3.01
N LYS A 59 -6.02 -19.87 2.64
CA LYS A 59 -4.59 -20.17 2.61
C LYS A 59 -3.86 -19.55 1.41
N HIS A 60 -4.60 -19.11 0.38
CA HIS A 60 -4.04 -18.59 -0.86
C HIS A 60 -3.79 -17.07 -0.83
N CYS A 61 -4.11 -16.44 0.30
CA CYS A 61 -3.92 -15.00 0.52
C CYS A 61 -2.78 -14.76 1.50
N GLU A 62 -1.99 -13.73 1.25
CA GLU A 62 -1.02 -13.17 2.18
C GLU A 62 -1.19 -11.65 2.18
N ILE A 63 -1.31 -11.05 3.36
CA ILE A 63 -1.53 -9.60 3.49
C ILE A 63 -0.56 -9.05 4.54
N LEU A 64 0.23 -8.07 4.13
CA LEU A 64 1.12 -7.31 5.00
C LEU A 64 0.55 -5.92 5.20
N VAL A 65 0.36 -5.54 6.46
CA VAL A 65 -0.09 -4.21 6.86
C VAL A 65 1.05 -3.49 7.58
N LEU A 66 1.44 -2.33 7.06
CA LEU A 66 2.35 -1.43 7.75
C LEU A 66 1.56 -0.21 8.21
N ARG A 67 1.16 -0.20 9.48
CA ARG A 67 0.51 0.96 10.11
C ARG A 67 1.42 2.18 10.07
N PRO A 68 0.87 3.41 10.15
CA PRO A 68 1.63 4.62 9.88
C PRO A 68 2.91 4.79 10.71
N ASP A 69 2.86 4.48 12.00
CA ASP A 69 4.03 4.50 12.89
C ASP A 69 5.15 3.61 12.36
N ARG A 70 4.85 2.34 12.13
CA ARG A 70 5.80 1.37 11.59
C ARG A 70 6.24 1.71 10.17
N TYR A 71 5.32 2.20 9.34
CA TYR A 71 5.65 2.67 8.00
C TYR A 71 6.68 3.80 8.03
N ASN A 72 6.46 4.82 8.87
CA ASN A 72 7.35 5.97 8.99
C ASN A 72 8.76 5.58 9.46
N GLU A 73 8.86 4.68 10.46
CA GLU A 73 10.14 4.10 10.89
C GLU A 73 10.84 3.36 9.74
N MET A 74 10.10 2.53 9.02
CA MET A 74 10.68 1.73 7.95
C MET A 74 11.11 2.59 6.76
N VAL A 75 10.35 3.63 6.39
CA VAL A 75 10.78 4.58 5.34
C VAL A 75 12.11 5.24 5.71
N LYS A 76 12.27 5.66 6.97
CA LYS A 76 13.56 6.20 7.47
C LYS A 76 14.68 5.16 7.34
N LYS A 77 14.43 3.90 7.76
CA LYS A 77 15.42 2.82 7.69
C LYS A 77 15.82 2.46 6.26
N PHE A 78 14.85 2.37 5.34
CA PHE A 78 15.10 2.02 3.93
C PHE A 78 15.61 3.20 3.10
N GLY A 79 15.41 4.44 3.58
CA GLY A 79 15.77 5.67 2.87
C GLY A 79 14.95 5.93 1.60
N SER A 80 13.99 5.07 1.27
CA SER A 80 13.15 5.19 0.07
C SER A 80 11.87 4.37 0.20
N VAL A 81 10.73 4.97 -0.20
CA VAL A 81 9.44 4.28 -0.29
C VAL A 81 9.50 3.10 -1.27
N ASN A 82 10.20 3.25 -2.40
CA ASN A 82 10.31 2.17 -3.38
C ASN A 82 11.11 0.97 -2.84
N ARG A 83 12.17 1.20 -2.05
CA ARG A 83 12.90 0.11 -1.38
C ARG A 83 12.04 -0.58 -0.33
N LEU A 84 11.25 0.18 0.42
CA LEU A 84 10.29 -0.39 1.36
C LEU A 84 9.24 -1.24 0.64
N LEU A 85 8.68 -0.74 -0.47
CA LEU A 85 7.75 -1.51 -1.30
C LEU A 85 8.39 -2.80 -1.83
N ALA A 86 9.61 -2.74 -2.35
CA ALA A 86 10.32 -3.92 -2.82
C ALA A 86 10.49 -4.99 -1.73
N TRP A 87 10.88 -4.57 -0.53
CA TRP A 87 10.96 -5.45 0.63
C TRP A 87 9.60 -6.05 1.01
N ALA A 88 8.54 -5.24 0.99
CA ALA A 88 7.21 -5.67 1.38
C ALA A 88 6.61 -6.66 0.37
N HIS A 89 6.76 -6.40 -0.93
CA HIS A 89 6.37 -7.33 -2.00
C HIS A 89 7.14 -8.65 -1.92
N ALA A 90 8.46 -8.58 -1.72
CA ALA A 90 9.28 -9.78 -1.52
C ALA A 90 8.83 -10.57 -0.28
N THR A 91 8.47 -9.88 0.81
CA THR A 91 8.05 -10.53 2.05
C THR A 91 6.73 -11.31 1.87
N VAL A 92 5.69 -10.69 1.29
CA VAL A 92 4.42 -11.40 1.06
C VAL A 92 4.57 -12.54 0.05
N LEU A 93 5.46 -12.39 -0.94
CA LEU A 93 5.76 -13.45 -1.89
C LEU A 93 6.45 -14.63 -1.21
N GLU A 94 7.50 -14.40 -0.41
CA GLU A 94 8.23 -15.45 0.31
C GLU A 94 7.31 -16.23 1.26
N ASN A 95 6.43 -15.52 2.00
CA ASN A 95 5.47 -16.15 2.89
C ASN A 95 4.45 -17.01 2.11
N LEU A 96 4.02 -16.55 0.95
CA LEU A 96 3.11 -17.30 0.10
C LEU A 96 3.80 -18.54 -0.51
N LEU A 97 5.05 -18.41 -0.97
CA LEU A 97 5.85 -19.51 -1.51
C LEU A 97 6.23 -20.56 -0.45
N GLU A 98 6.23 -20.20 0.82
CA GLU A 98 6.40 -21.18 1.90
C GLU A 98 5.23 -22.17 1.92
N ARG A 99 4.02 -21.70 1.66
CA ARG A 99 2.81 -22.53 1.57
C ARG A 99 2.62 -23.21 0.22
N PHE A 100 3.16 -22.60 -0.85
CA PHE A 100 3.01 -23.07 -2.23
C PHE A 100 4.37 -23.11 -2.94
N PRO A 101 5.28 -24.03 -2.53
CA PRO A 101 6.66 -24.06 -3.03
C PRO A 101 6.77 -24.39 -4.53
N ASP A 102 5.78 -25.07 -5.10
CA ASP A 102 5.76 -25.46 -6.51
C ASP A 102 5.21 -24.34 -7.44
N THR A 103 5.03 -23.12 -6.93
CA THR A 103 4.59 -21.98 -7.74
C THR A 103 5.70 -21.59 -8.73
N PRO A 104 5.50 -21.70 -10.06
CA PRO A 104 6.59 -21.50 -11.02
C PRO A 104 6.88 -20.03 -11.31
N ARG A 105 5.88 -19.15 -11.15
CA ARG A 105 5.98 -17.75 -11.52
C ARG A 105 5.09 -16.85 -10.67
N ALA A 106 5.48 -15.58 -10.57
CA ALA A 106 4.66 -14.52 -9.99
C ALA A 106 4.58 -13.30 -10.93
N LEU A 107 3.47 -12.57 -10.86
CA LEU A 107 3.27 -11.29 -11.53
C LEU A 107 2.99 -10.23 -10.47
N ALA A 108 3.65 -9.09 -10.54
CA ALA A 108 3.45 -7.95 -9.68
C ALA A 108 3.11 -6.70 -10.50
N ASP A 109 2.26 -5.81 -9.95
CA ASP A 109 2.14 -4.47 -10.52
C ASP A 109 3.45 -3.71 -10.35
N GLN A 110 3.81 -2.91 -11.36
CA GLN A 110 5.11 -2.22 -11.39
C GLN A 110 5.02 -0.91 -10.61
N PHE A 111 5.69 -0.85 -9.47
CA PHE A 111 5.77 0.34 -8.62
C PHE A 111 7.08 1.12 -8.76
N GLY A 112 8.09 0.54 -9.40
CA GLY A 112 9.43 1.11 -9.53
C GLY A 112 10.33 0.30 -10.47
N PRO A 113 11.65 0.58 -10.51
CA PRO A 113 12.60 -0.19 -11.29
C PRO A 113 12.62 -1.67 -10.89
N GLU A 114 12.63 -2.55 -11.88
CA GLU A 114 12.52 -4.01 -11.69
C GLU A 114 13.61 -4.59 -10.78
N HIS A 115 14.85 -4.09 -10.90
CA HIS A 115 15.96 -4.56 -10.08
C HIS A 115 15.73 -4.40 -8.58
N GLN A 116 14.85 -3.47 -8.15
CA GLN A 116 14.59 -3.25 -6.73
C GLN A 116 13.85 -4.42 -6.08
N ILE A 117 12.81 -4.94 -6.72
CA ILE A 117 12.10 -6.11 -6.18
C ILE A 117 12.95 -7.38 -6.34
N LEU A 118 13.63 -7.55 -7.48
CA LEU A 118 14.52 -8.70 -7.69
C LEU A 118 15.63 -8.78 -6.63
N SER A 119 16.23 -7.65 -6.27
CA SER A 119 17.26 -7.60 -5.22
C SER A 119 16.72 -7.85 -3.81
N ALA A 120 15.41 -7.64 -3.58
CA ALA A 120 14.76 -7.87 -2.31
C ALA A 120 14.29 -9.33 -2.12
N LEU A 121 14.22 -10.12 -3.22
CA LEU A 121 13.84 -11.54 -3.16
C LEU A 121 14.83 -12.34 -2.31
N LYS A 122 14.29 -13.26 -1.51
CA LYS A 122 15.03 -14.21 -0.70
C LYS A 122 15.14 -15.56 -1.42
N GLU A 123 15.34 -16.64 -0.67
CA GLU A 123 15.68 -17.94 -1.22
C GLU A 123 14.56 -18.54 -2.10
N ARG A 124 13.30 -18.41 -1.72
CA ARG A 124 12.17 -18.98 -2.47
C ARG A 124 11.84 -18.12 -3.69
N GLY A 125 11.77 -16.83 -3.52
CA GLY A 125 11.45 -15.89 -4.60
C GLY A 125 12.49 -15.89 -5.72
N LYS A 126 13.76 -16.17 -5.42
CA LYS A 126 14.83 -16.31 -6.44
C LYS A 126 14.71 -17.55 -7.31
N LYS A 127 13.91 -18.55 -6.90
CA LYS A 127 13.71 -19.80 -7.65
C LYS A 127 12.57 -19.74 -8.67
N ILE A 128 11.75 -18.70 -8.61
CA ILE A 128 10.62 -18.53 -9.50
C ILE A 128 10.86 -17.40 -10.51
N GLN A 129 10.10 -17.40 -11.59
CA GLN A 129 10.08 -16.30 -12.54
C GLN A 129 9.16 -15.19 -12.00
N LEU A 130 9.75 -14.07 -11.56
CA LEU A 130 9.00 -12.88 -11.20
C LEU A 130 8.96 -11.90 -12.37
N GLU A 131 7.77 -11.53 -12.80
CA GLU A 131 7.50 -10.51 -13.81
C GLU A 131 6.88 -9.28 -13.14
N GLN A 132 7.30 -8.08 -13.56
CA GLN A 132 6.61 -6.84 -13.24
C GLN A 132 6.01 -6.25 -14.52
N ARG A 133 4.78 -5.78 -14.43
CA ARG A 133 4.09 -5.19 -15.58
C ARG A 133 3.28 -3.97 -15.15
N HIS A 134 3.35 -2.90 -15.94
CA HIS A 134 2.46 -1.76 -15.76
C HIS A 134 1.00 -2.19 -15.97
N LYS A 135 0.11 -1.72 -15.10
CA LYS A 135 -1.33 -2.06 -15.11
C LYS A 135 -1.56 -3.58 -15.06
N ALA A 136 -0.77 -4.26 -14.23
CA ALA A 136 -0.90 -5.70 -14.05
C ALA A 136 -2.24 -6.10 -13.44
N GLU A 137 -2.98 -5.17 -12.84
CA GLU A 137 -4.36 -5.33 -12.37
C GLU A 137 -5.37 -5.70 -13.49
N SER A 138 -4.97 -5.68 -14.75
CA SER A 138 -5.72 -6.30 -15.85
C SER A 138 -5.74 -7.83 -15.76
N ASP A 139 -4.77 -8.45 -15.09
CA ASP A 139 -4.76 -9.86 -14.77
C ASP A 139 -5.66 -10.13 -13.56
N PRO A 140 -6.62 -11.08 -13.66
CA PRO A 140 -7.58 -11.35 -12.58
C PRO A 140 -6.93 -11.72 -11.25
N ALA A 141 -5.74 -12.32 -11.27
CA ALA A 141 -5.05 -12.71 -10.06
C ALA A 141 -4.39 -11.51 -9.36
N VAL A 142 -3.83 -10.55 -10.12
CA VAL A 142 -3.33 -9.28 -9.58
C VAL A 142 -4.50 -8.44 -9.09
N ALA A 143 -5.61 -8.41 -9.84
CA ALA A 143 -6.84 -7.75 -9.42
C ALA A 143 -7.39 -8.30 -8.09
N ALA A 144 -7.31 -9.62 -7.86
CA ALA A 144 -7.68 -10.22 -6.58
C ALA A 144 -6.77 -9.73 -5.44
N ALA A 145 -5.45 -9.68 -5.65
CA ALA A 145 -4.52 -9.12 -4.67
C ALA A 145 -4.82 -7.63 -4.39
N SER A 146 -5.09 -6.84 -5.43
CA SER A 146 -5.48 -5.42 -5.31
C SER A 146 -6.75 -5.23 -4.48
N ILE A 147 -7.78 -6.05 -4.71
CA ILE A 147 -9.03 -6.02 -3.95
C ILE A 147 -8.80 -6.36 -2.47
N LEU A 148 -7.97 -7.38 -2.18
CA LEU A 148 -7.63 -7.77 -0.82
C LEU A 148 -6.86 -6.66 -0.10
N ALA A 149 -5.88 -6.05 -0.76
CA ALA A 149 -5.12 -4.95 -0.21
C ALA A 149 -6.01 -3.72 0.09
N ARG A 150 -6.90 -3.36 -0.85
CA ARG A 150 -7.84 -2.25 -0.65
C ARG A 150 -8.86 -2.52 0.45
N HIS A 151 -9.41 -3.74 0.51
CA HIS A 151 -10.33 -4.14 1.58
C HIS A 151 -9.67 -3.97 2.95
N ARG A 152 -8.46 -4.53 3.11
CA ARG A 152 -7.72 -4.42 4.37
C ARG A 152 -7.38 -2.98 4.72
N PHE A 153 -7.00 -2.16 3.75
CA PHE A 153 -6.77 -0.74 3.97
C PHE A 153 -8.01 -0.01 4.49
N VAL A 154 -9.18 -0.24 3.87
CA VAL A 154 -10.44 0.40 4.30
C VAL A 154 -10.79 0.02 5.73
N GLN A 155 -10.60 -1.25 6.11
CA GLN A 155 -10.80 -1.70 7.49
C GLN A 155 -9.86 -0.99 8.47
N GLU A 156 -8.55 -1.00 8.20
CA GLU A 156 -7.55 -0.36 9.06
C GLU A 156 -7.77 1.17 9.18
N LEU A 157 -8.22 1.82 8.10
CA LEU A 157 -8.52 3.25 8.12
C LEU A 157 -9.75 3.54 8.99
N ALA A 158 -10.78 2.71 8.92
CA ALA A 158 -11.96 2.81 9.78
C ALA A 158 -11.59 2.59 11.26
N ASP A 159 -10.82 1.54 11.56
CA ASP A 159 -10.34 1.26 12.91
C ASP A 159 -9.53 2.44 13.49
N LEU A 160 -8.68 3.08 12.68
CA LEU A 160 -7.95 4.28 13.10
C LEU A 160 -8.88 5.47 13.29
N SER A 161 -9.88 5.65 12.41
CA SER A 161 -10.88 6.72 12.56
C SER A 161 -11.66 6.59 13.86
N ASP A 162 -12.09 5.38 14.20
CA ASP A 162 -12.82 5.08 15.44
C ASP A 162 -11.91 5.26 16.67
N GLN A 163 -10.68 4.73 16.61
CA GLN A 163 -9.71 4.85 17.71
C GLN A 163 -9.39 6.30 18.07
N TYR A 164 -9.27 7.18 17.06
CA TYR A 164 -8.92 8.59 17.26
C TYR A 164 -10.12 9.53 17.21
N GLN A 165 -11.34 8.97 17.09
CA GLN A 165 -12.60 9.73 17.06
C GLN A 165 -12.55 10.88 16.03
N CYS A 166 -12.11 10.59 14.83
CA CYS A 166 -11.99 11.53 13.73
C CYS A 166 -12.21 10.86 12.37
N GLU A 167 -12.72 11.61 11.42
CA GLU A 167 -12.80 11.15 10.03
C GLU A 167 -11.43 11.27 9.37
N LEU A 168 -10.92 10.17 8.83
CA LEU A 168 -9.67 10.11 8.06
C LEU A 168 -9.98 9.99 6.57
N PRO A 169 -9.99 11.10 5.82
CA PRO A 169 -10.28 11.07 4.40
C PRO A 169 -9.17 10.37 3.61
N ARG A 170 -9.54 9.73 2.50
CA ARG A 170 -8.60 9.09 1.58
C ARG A 170 -7.97 10.10 0.61
N GLY A 171 -6.86 9.68 0.00
CA GLY A 171 -6.10 10.50 -0.94
C GLY A 171 -5.05 11.36 -0.25
N ALA A 172 -4.56 12.37 -0.97
CA ALA A 172 -3.53 13.28 -0.47
C ALA A 172 -3.88 14.77 -0.67
N THR A 173 -5.00 15.07 -1.33
CA THR A 173 -5.35 16.45 -1.73
C THR A 173 -6.30 17.11 -0.74
N HIS A 174 -7.33 16.39 -0.30
CA HIS A 174 -8.40 16.94 0.56
C HIS A 174 -8.28 16.50 2.02
N VAL A 175 -7.05 16.22 2.47
CA VAL A 175 -6.76 15.66 3.79
C VAL A 175 -6.25 16.71 4.78
N ARG A 176 -5.93 17.91 4.26
CA ARG A 176 -5.24 18.96 5.01
C ARG A 176 -6.06 19.46 6.19
N ASP A 177 -7.31 19.80 5.98
CA ASP A 177 -8.20 20.33 7.03
C ASP A 177 -8.38 19.34 8.18
N SER A 178 -8.55 18.04 7.85
CA SER A 178 -8.63 16.98 8.85
C SER A 178 -7.33 16.82 9.63
N ALA A 179 -6.18 16.91 8.94
CA ALA A 179 -4.86 16.82 9.57
C ALA A 179 -4.58 18.03 10.48
N GLU A 180 -4.93 19.26 10.07
CA GLU A 180 -4.78 20.48 10.87
C GLU A 180 -5.63 20.40 12.16
N LYS A 181 -6.89 19.97 12.06
CA LYS A 181 -7.75 19.76 13.24
C LYS A 181 -7.17 18.73 14.21
N LEU A 182 -6.61 17.63 13.70
CA LEU A 182 -5.96 16.62 14.52
C LEU A 182 -4.73 17.17 15.24
N VAL A 183 -3.87 17.91 14.52
CA VAL A 183 -2.67 18.52 15.11
C VAL A 183 -3.04 19.57 16.16
N GLN A 184 -4.07 20.37 15.92
CA GLN A 184 -4.56 21.36 16.90
C GLN A 184 -5.13 20.71 18.16
N ARG A 185 -5.79 19.55 18.02
CA ARG A 185 -6.40 18.83 19.14
C ARG A 185 -5.39 18.02 19.96
N ASP A 186 -4.54 17.24 19.27
CA ASP A 186 -3.72 16.18 19.87
C ASP A 186 -2.21 16.44 19.78
N GLY A 187 -1.80 17.57 19.19
CA GLY A 187 -0.40 17.88 18.92
C GLY A 187 0.17 17.22 17.66
N PRO A 188 1.36 17.67 17.20
CA PRO A 188 1.92 17.29 15.90
C PRO A 188 2.28 15.78 15.81
N GLU A 189 2.61 15.14 16.93
CA GLU A 189 3.00 13.72 16.99
C GLU A 189 1.88 12.76 16.56
N VAL A 190 0.61 13.21 16.61
CA VAL A 190 -0.53 12.40 16.13
C VAL A 190 -0.38 11.99 14.68
N LEU A 191 0.26 12.81 13.85
CA LEU A 191 0.50 12.50 12.45
C LEU A 191 1.42 11.27 12.27
N THR A 192 2.32 11.01 13.21
CA THR A 192 3.19 9.82 13.13
C THR A 192 2.39 8.52 13.25
N LYS A 193 1.24 8.56 13.93
CA LYS A 193 0.36 7.42 14.20
C LYS A 193 -0.75 7.26 13.16
N LEU A 194 -1.11 8.34 12.46
CA LEU A 194 -2.25 8.36 11.54
C LEU A 194 -1.86 8.55 10.08
N ALA A 195 -0.69 9.13 9.79
CA ALA A 195 -0.31 9.57 8.46
C ALA A 195 1.09 9.10 8.05
N LYS A 196 1.31 9.04 6.74
CA LYS A 196 2.62 8.82 6.14
C LYS A 196 3.37 10.15 6.06
N THR A 197 4.24 10.42 7.04
CA THR A 197 4.86 11.74 7.27
C THR A 197 5.81 12.21 6.16
N HIS A 198 6.19 11.35 5.22
CA HIS A 198 7.01 11.74 4.06
C HIS A 198 6.26 12.58 3.01
N PHE A 199 4.92 12.70 3.12
CA PHE A 199 4.14 13.54 2.21
C PHE A 199 4.38 15.04 2.47
N ARG A 200 4.37 15.83 1.40
CA ARG A 200 4.46 17.31 1.50
C ARG A 200 3.36 17.90 2.39
N THR A 201 2.21 17.27 2.44
CA THR A 201 1.07 17.63 3.29
C THR A 201 1.49 17.75 4.76
N THR A 202 2.37 16.86 5.26
CA THR A 202 2.85 16.95 6.65
C THR A 202 3.51 18.30 6.93
N ARG A 203 4.43 18.75 6.07
CA ARG A 203 5.07 20.08 6.22
C ARG A 203 4.05 21.21 6.21
N GLN A 204 3.13 21.18 5.24
CA GLN A 204 2.10 22.20 5.08
C GLN A 204 1.18 22.30 6.30
N VAL A 205 0.82 21.16 6.89
CA VAL A 205 0.00 21.10 8.11
C VAL A 205 0.77 21.61 9.32
N LEU A 206 2.03 21.22 9.49
CA LEU A 206 2.86 21.71 10.58
C LEU A 206 3.05 23.22 10.51
N GLU A 207 3.37 23.78 9.35
CA GLU A 207 3.48 25.22 9.10
C GLU A 207 2.19 25.97 9.44
N ALA A 208 1.03 25.45 8.96
CA ALA A 208 -0.26 26.06 9.21
C ALA A 208 -0.65 26.07 10.70
N CYS A 209 -0.19 25.07 11.45
CA CYS A 209 -0.42 24.94 12.89
C CYS A 209 0.66 25.64 13.75
N GLY A 210 1.65 26.31 13.15
CA GLY A 210 2.71 27.04 13.87
C GLY A 210 3.84 26.17 14.40
N PHE A 211 4.00 24.94 13.89
CA PHE A 211 5.09 24.04 14.24
C PHE A 211 6.22 24.07 13.20
N ASP A 212 7.43 23.66 13.63
CA ASP A 212 8.55 23.47 12.71
C ASP A 212 8.20 22.41 11.64
N PRO A 213 8.25 22.76 10.33
CA PRO A 213 7.96 21.82 9.25
C PRO A 213 8.87 20.59 9.22
N ALA A 214 10.06 20.65 9.85
CA ALA A 214 11.01 19.55 9.94
C ALA A 214 10.79 18.64 11.15
N LEU A 215 9.89 18.98 12.07
CA LEU A 215 9.70 18.32 13.37
C LEU A 215 9.56 16.79 13.26
N LEU A 216 8.83 16.30 12.26
CA LEU A 216 8.56 14.86 12.07
C LEU A 216 9.53 14.21 11.07
N GLY A 217 10.65 14.87 10.74
CA GLY A 217 11.64 14.35 9.80
C GLY A 217 11.13 14.29 8.36
N THR A 218 10.21 15.20 8.00
CA THR A 218 9.73 15.31 6.62
C THR A 218 10.84 15.79 5.72
N PRO A 219 11.06 15.16 4.54
CA PRO A 219 12.10 15.58 3.62
C PRO A 219 11.82 17.01 3.14
N GLU A 220 12.89 17.79 2.99
CA GLU A 220 12.78 19.10 2.34
C GLU A 220 12.26 18.96 0.92
N PRO A 221 11.48 19.94 0.42
CA PRO A 221 11.08 19.98 -0.97
C PRO A 221 12.36 19.98 -1.83
N LYS A 222 12.49 19.02 -2.72
CA LYS A 222 13.55 19.09 -3.74
C LYS A 222 13.30 20.36 -4.53
N ASP A 223 14.27 21.28 -4.50
CA ASP A 223 14.22 22.54 -5.20
C ASP A 223 13.96 22.29 -6.68
N SER A 224 12.80 22.73 -7.17
CA SER A 224 12.38 22.53 -8.57
C SER A 224 13.14 23.46 -9.53
N SER A 225 14.09 24.26 -9.05
CA SER A 225 14.86 25.21 -9.84
C SER A 225 15.80 24.54 -10.87
N HIS A 226 16.16 23.26 -10.68
CA HIS A 226 17.07 22.54 -11.59
C HIS A 226 16.42 22.00 -12.88
N TRP A 227 15.10 22.03 -13.03
CA TRP A 227 14.40 21.55 -14.25
C TRP A 227 14.25 22.58 -15.36
N LYS A 228 14.57 23.86 -15.10
CA LYS A 228 14.42 24.95 -16.10
C LYS A 228 15.65 25.23 -16.95
N LYS A 229 16.75 24.46 -16.82
CA LYS A 229 18.02 24.71 -17.55
C LYS A 229 18.40 23.64 -18.56
N LYS A 230 17.45 22.90 -19.13
CA LYS A 230 17.72 22.07 -20.34
C LYS A 230 16.55 22.22 -21.31
N LYS A 231 16.51 23.36 -22.00
CA LYS A 231 15.90 23.54 -23.31
C LYS A 231 16.94 24.12 -24.21
#